data_430bc1d110606837c5a17d98a0b45d7c
#
_entry.id   430bc1d110606837c5a17d98a0b45d7c
#
_cell.length_a   1.000
_cell.length_b   1.000
_cell.length_c   1.000
_cell.angle_alpha   90.00
_cell.angle_beta   90.00
_cell.angle_gamma   90.00
#
_symmetry.space_group_name_H-M   'P 1'
#
loop_
_entity.id
_entity.type
_entity.pdbx_description
1 polymer ?
#
loop_
_entity_poly.entity_id
_entity_poly.type
_entity_poly.pdbx_seq_one_letter_code
_entity_poly.pdbx_strand_id
1 'polypeptide(L)'
;MFAVMVVEDDAITRRLTCQVLRRGGYEPIPASDGNEALSLMDRYHVDLFILDVMMPGMDGFEFIRTVRGSRYETPILMTTAKGSLSDKRLAFSAGADDYMVKPIDEEELLLRVSALLRRAKIATERRLTVGQYTLNYDALSVTREGAGEEILPQKEFLLLFKLLSYPGKIFTRRQLMDELWGMESDTDERTVDVHIKRLRDRFPDCRDFEIVTIRGLGYRANLNGEDKK
;
A
#
# COMPACT_ATOMS: atom_id res chain seq x y z
N MET A 1 9.38 14.39 5.89
CA MET A 1 8.68 14.47 4.58
C MET A 1 9.12 13.23 3.81
N PHE A 2 8.22 12.54 3.11
CA PHE A 2 8.61 11.36 2.31
C PHE A 2 9.27 11.80 1.02
N ALA A 3 10.42 11.18 0.70
CA ALA A 3 11.18 11.42 -0.52
C ALA A 3 10.70 10.47 -1.63
N VAL A 4 10.21 11.03 -2.75
CA VAL A 4 9.67 10.28 -3.88
C VAL A 4 10.54 10.50 -5.11
N MET A 5 11.23 9.46 -5.56
CA MET A 5 12.05 9.55 -6.77
C MET A 5 11.18 9.39 -8.02
N VAL A 6 11.28 10.34 -8.94
CA VAL A 6 10.57 10.35 -10.23
C VAL A 6 11.56 10.05 -11.33
N VAL A 7 11.47 8.85 -11.92
CA VAL A 7 12.34 8.35 -12.99
C VAL A 7 11.55 8.40 -14.28
N GLU A 8 11.82 9.38 -15.13
CA GLU A 8 11.06 9.70 -16.35
C GLU A 8 11.98 10.40 -17.35
N ASP A 9 12.09 9.97 -18.57
CA ASP A 9 12.97 10.56 -19.57
C ASP A 9 12.40 11.86 -20.15
N ASP A 10 11.07 11.96 -20.31
CA ASP A 10 10.45 13.21 -20.75
C ASP A 10 10.54 14.30 -19.68
N ALA A 11 11.31 15.34 -19.97
CA ALA A 11 11.59 16.43 -19.03
C ALA A 11 10.32 17.21 -18.61
N ILE A 12 9.30 17.27 -19.47
CA ILE A 12 8.05 17.99 -19.17
C ILE A 12 7.23 17.15 -18.19
N THR A 13 7.02 15.89 -18.51
CA THR A 13 6.28 14.94 -17.65
C THR A 13 6.95 14.81 -16.30
N ARG A 14 8.27 14.64 -16.24
CA ARG A 14 9.05 14.59 -15.01
C ARG A 14 8.85 15.83 -14.15
N ARG A 15 8.93 17.02 -14.75
CA ARG A 15 8.74 18.30 -14.04
C ARG A 15 7.31 18.44 -13.50
N LEU A 16 6.30 18.10 -14.32
CA LEU A 16 4.89 18.17 -13.89
C LEU A 16 4.61 17.21 -12.72
N THR A 17 5.05 15.95 -12.82
CA THR A 17 4.92 14.96 -11.76
C THR A 17 5.58 15.46 -10.46
N CYS A 18 6.80 16.03 -10.55
CA CYS A 18 7.44 16.63 -9.38
C CYS A 18 6.66 17.81 -8.79
N GLN A 19 5.99 18.63 -9.61
CA GLN A 19 5.15 19.72 -9.10
C GLN A 19 3.92 19.21 -8.36
N VAL A 20 3.26 18.18 -8.89
CA VAL A 20 2.13 17.52 -8.24
C VAL A 20 2.53 16.95 -6.88
N LEU A 21 3.65 16.24 -6.82
CA LEU A 21 4.18 15.69 -5.57
C LEU A 21 4.48 16.76 -4.52
N ARG A 22 5.10 17.89 -4.91
CA ARG A 22 5.34 19.02 -3.97
C ARG A 22 4.03 19.57 -3.42
N ARG A 23 3.01 19.74 -4.27
CA ARG A 23 1.67 20.17 -3.82
C ARG A 23 1.04 19.18 -2.85
N GLY A 24 1.30 17.86 -3.05
CA GLY A 24 0.87 16.79 -2.15
C GLY A 24 1.69 16.66 -0.86
N GLY A 25 2.69 17.53 -0.63
CA GLY A 25 3.51 17.51 0.59
C GLY A 25 4.65 16.47 0.56
N TYR A 26 5.05 16.00 -0.61
CA TYR A 26 6.19 15.09 -0.81
C TYR A 26 7.44 15.83 -1.27
N GLU A 27 8.61 15.24 -1.08
CA GLU A 27 9.90 15.73 -1.59
C GLU A 27 10.29 14.96 -2.85
N PRO A 28 10.11 15.52 -4.06
CA PRO A 28 10.45 14.81 -5.29
C PRO A 28 11.93 14.87 -5.61
N ILE A 29 12.52 13.74 -5.96
CA ILE A 29 13.89 13.58 -6.46
C ILE A 29 13.79 13.22 -7.94
N PRO A 30 14.07 14.15 -8.88
CA PRO A 30 13.99 13.87 -10.30
C PRO A 30 15.21 13.08 -10.79
N ALA A 31 14.97 12.08 -11.66
CA ALA A 31 15.98 11.34 -12.41
C ALA A 31 15.50 11.20 -13.87
N SER A 32 16.39 11.37 -14.82
CA SER A 32 16.09 11.32 -16.25
C SER A 32 16.10 9.91 -16.83
N ASP A 33 16.72 8.97 -16.15
CA ASP A 33 16.82 7.57 -16.55
C ASP A 33 17.18 6.68 -15.35
N GLY A 34 17.19 5.35 -15.58
CA GLY A 34 17.49 4.38 -14.53
C GLY A 34 18.91 4.48 -13.98
N ASN A 35 19.91 4.87 -14.78
CA ASN A 35 21.30 4.98 -14.30
C ASN A 35 21.48 6.19 -13.40
N GLU A 36 20.88 7.33 -13.74
CA GLU A 36 20.85 8.50 -12.86
C GLU A 36 20.12 8.16 -11.55
N ALA A 37 18.99 7.45 -11.64
CA ALA A 37 18.23 7.03 -10.47
C ALA A 37 19.09 6.17 -9.51
N LEU A 38 19.80 5.16 -10.03
CA LEU A 38 20.71 4.34 -9.23
C LEU A 38 21.83 5.17 -8.57
N SER A 39 22.42 6.12 -9.31
CA SER A 39 23.45 7.03 -8.77
C SER A 39 22.93 7.94 -7.67
N LEU A 40 21.67 8.36 -7.76
CA LEU A 40 21.02 9.20 -6.75
C LEU A 40 20.66 8.41 -5.50
N MET A 41 20.39 7.10 -5.58
CA MET A 41 20.13 6.23 -4.43
C MET A 41 21.33 6.13 -3.49
N ASP A 42 22.55 6.34 -3.97
CA ASP A 42 23.77 6.39 -3.12
C ASP A 42 23.82 7.64 -2.23
N ARG A 43 23.06 8.68 -2.59
CA ARG A 43 23.10 10.00 -1.94
C ARG A 43 21.84 10.34 -1.18
N TYR A 44 20.71 9.79 -1.62
CA TYR A 44 19.38 10.11 -1.10
C TYR A 44 18.67 8.87 -0.61
N HIS A 45 18.03 8.97 0.54
CA HIS A 45 17.04 7.98 0.93
C HIS A 45 15.78 8.15 0.08
N VAL A 46 15.24 7.07 -0.43
CA VAL A 46 14.03 7.06 -1.27
C VAL A 46 12.95 6.23 -0.61
N ASP A 47 11.81 6.85 -0.34
CA ASP A 47 10.64 6.19 0.27
C ASP A 47 9.71 5.55 -0.76
N LEU A 48 9.72 6.03 -2.03
CA LEU A 48 8.91 5.51 -3.13
C LEU A 48 9.51 5.89 -4.48
N PHE A 49 9.41 5.00 -5.47
CA PHE A 49 9.73 5.28 -6.86
C PHE A 49 8.47 5.47 -7.69
N ILE A 50 8.42 6.53 -8.51
CA ILE A 50 7.52 6.65 -9.66
C ILE A 50 8.40 6.44 -10.89
N LEU A 51 8.12 5.40 -11.66
CA LEU A 51 9.02 4.88 -12.67
C LEU A 51 8.30 4.74 -14.01
N ASP A 52 8.78 5.44 -15.05
CA ASP A 52 8.33 5.16 -16.41
C ASP A 52 8.86 3.80 -16.88
N VAL A 53 8.04 3.10 -17.63
CA VAL A 53 8.42 1.84 -18.28
C VAL A 53 9.34 2.08 -19.48
N MET A 54 9.03 3.09 -20.27
CA MET A 54 9.65 3.29 -21.59
C MET A 54 10.69 4.41 -21.53
N MET A 55 11.90 4.05 -21.10
CA MET A 55 13.03 4.98 -21.06
C MET A 55 14.18 4.49 -21.95
N PRO A 56 14.98 5.39 -22.55
CA PRO A 56 16.17 5.01 -23.29
C PRO A 56 17.26 4.48 -22.34
N GLY A 57 18.07 3.52 -22.83
CA GLY A 57 19.12 2.89 -22.04
C GLY A 57 18.55 1.84 -21.08
N MET A 58 18.56 2.08 -19.78
CA MET A 58 17.95 1.20 -18.79
C MET A 58 16.45 1.44 -18.75
N ASP A 59 15.65 0.46 -19.20
CA ASP A 59 14.20 0.52 -19.13
C ASP A 59 13.67 0.32 -17.71
N GLY A 60 12.37 0.63 -17.48
CA GLY A 60 11.78 0.51 -16.17
C GLY A 60 11.77 -0.92 -15.62
N PHE A 61 11.68 -1.93 -16.47
CA PHE A 61 11.73 -3.32 -16.03
C PHE A 61 13.13 -3.76 -15.60
N GLU A 62 14.15 -3.28 -16.30
CA GLU A 62 15.56 -3.54 -15.95
C GLU A 62 15.91 -2.85 -14.63
N PHE A 63 15.47 -1.60 -14.45
CA PHE A 63 15.62 -0.87 -13.19
C PHE A 63 14.98 -1.62 -12.03
N ILE A 64 13.71 -2.06 -12.16
CA ILE A 64 13.04 -2.83 -11.10
C ILE A 64 13.83 -4.10 -10.74
N ARG A 65 14.24 -4.89 -11.74
CA ARG A 65 15.01 -6.11 -11.50
C ARG A 65 16.30 -5.82 -10.74
N THR A 66 17.00 -4.74 -11.08
CA THR A 66 18.23 -4.32 -10.41
C THR A 66 17.97 -3.95 -8.95
N VAL A 67 16.97 -3.12 -8.70
CA VAL A 67 16.60 -2.68 -7.35
C VAL A 67 16.14 -3.85 -6.48
N ARG A 68 15.26 -4.72 -7.00
CA ARG A 68 14.78 -5.92 -6.28
C ARG A 68 15.88 -6.96 -6.06
N GLY A 69 16.80 -7.12 -7.03
CA GLY A 69 17.98 -7.97 -6.90
C GLY A 69 18.91 -7.55 -5.76
N SER A 70 18.97 -6.26 -5.46
CA SER A 70 19.70 -5.68 -4.32
C SER A 70 18.91 -5.70 -3.02
N ARG A 71 17.75 -6.38 -2.96
CA ARG A 71 16.87 -6.50 -1.79
C ARG A 71 16.26 -5.19 -1.29
N TYR A 72 16.17 -4.17 -2.16
CA TYR A 72 15.42 -2.97 -1.83
C TYR A 72 13.91 -3.27 -1.90
N GLU A 73 13.20 -3.04 -0.80
CA GLU A 73 11.74 -3.23 -0.67
C GLU A 73 10.95 -1.92 -0.85
N THR A 74 11.64 -0.82 -1.16
CA THR A 74 11.02 0.48 -1.44
C THR A 74 9.93 0.33 -2.49
N PRO A 75 8.70 0.80 -2.25
CA PRO A 75 7.58 0.64 -3.17
C PRO A 75 7.82 1.33 -4.51
N ILE A 76 7.34 0.70 -5.58
CA ILE A 76 7.50 1.16 -6.96
C ILE A 76 6.12 1.29 -7.60
N LEU A 77 5.75 2.52 -7.98
CA LEU A 77 4.62 2.83 -8.85
C LEU A 77 5.12 2.95 -10.29
N MET A 78 4.75 1.99 -11.14
CA MET A 78 5.07 2.11 -12.57
C MET A 78 4.08 3.01 -13.29
N THR A 79 4.59 3.86 -14.18
CA THR A 79 3.79 4.67 -15.10
C THR A 79 4.08 4.29 -16.53
N THR A 80 3.08 4.25 -17.42
CA THR A 80 3.28 3.85 -18.82
C THR A 80 2.15 4.28 -19.73
N ALA A 81 2.45 4.45 -21.01
CA ALA A 81 1.44 4.66 -22.05
C ALA A 81 0.63 3.38 -22.41
N LYS A 82 1.11 2.19 -21.98
CA LYS A 82 0.47 0.90 -22.29
C LYS A 82 -0.47 0.48 -21.16
N GLY A 83 -1.74 0.22 -21.50
CA GLY A 83 -2.78 -0.13 -20.52
C GLY A 83 -3.32 -1.56 -20.64
N SER A 84 -2.68 -2.44 -21.44
CA SER A 84 -3.18 -3.80 -21.62
C SER A 84 -3.04 -4.65 -20.35
N LEU A 85 -3.87 -5.67 -20.21
CA LEU A 85 -3.80 -6.61 -19.08
C LEU A 85 -2.46 -7.36 -19.04
N SER A 86 -1.87 -7.64 -20.22
CA SER A 86 -0.54 -8.27 -20.33
C SER A 86 0.56 -7.37 -19.79
N ASP A 87 0.53 -6.05 -20.09
CA ASP A 87 1.51 -5.10 -19.58
C ASP A 87 1.44 -4.97 -18.06
N LYS A 88 0.23 -4.93 -17.49
CA LYS A 88 0.01 -4.91 -16.05
C LYS A 88 0.58 -6.16 -15.37
N ARG A 89 0.30 -7.36 -15.93
CA ARG A 89 0.86 -8.61 -15.41
C ARG A 89 2.39 -8.60 -15.43
N LEU A 90 2.98 -8.09 -16.51
CA LEU A 90 4.43 -8.01 -16.65
C LEU A 90 5.03 -7.09 -15.57
N ALA A 91 4.42 -5.91 -15.33
CA ALA A 91 4.84 -4.97 -14.30
C ALA A 91 4.85 -5.61 -12.89
N PHE A 92 3.75 -6.24 -12.49
CA PHE A 92 3.66 -6.90 -11.18
C PHE A 92 4.61 -8.10 -11.06
N SER A 93 4.79 -8.89 -12.14
CA SER A 93 5.76 -10.00 -12.15
C SER A 93 7.21 -9.52 -12.05
N ALA A 94 7.52 -8.32 -12.53
CA ALA A 94 8.84 -7.72 -12.39
C ALA A 94 9.12 -7.18 -10.98
N GLY A 95 8.07 -6.98 -10.16
CA GLY A 95 8.20 -6.50 -8.77
C GLY A 95 7.67 -5.09 -8.53
N ALA A 96 6.83 -4.54 -9.43
CA ALA A 96 6.09 -3.31 -9.18
C ALA A 96 5.00 -3.53 -8.13
N ASP A 97 4.78 -2.53 -7.27
CA ASP A 97 3.76 -2.58 -6.21
C ASP A 97 2.42 -1.99 -6.66
N ASP A 98 2.46 -1.10 -7.67
CA ASP A 98 1.27 -0.57 -8.33
C ASP A 98 1.62 -0.09 -9.75
N TYR A 99 0.57 0.24 -10.51
CA TYR A 99 0.65 0.54 -11.93
C TYR A 99 -0.36 1.61 -12.34
N MET A 100 0.08 2.61 -13.10
CA MET A 100 -0.74 3.71 -13.56
C MET A 100 -0.56 3.96 -15.06
N VAL A 101 -1.65 4.23 -15.78
CA VAL A 101 -1.63 4.48 -17.23
C VAL A 101 -1.58 5.97 -17.49
N LYS A 102 -0.70 6.40 -18.39
CA LYS A 102 -0.64 7.79 -18.88
C LYS A 102 -1.84 8.09 -19.80
N PRO A 103 -2.43 9.30 -19.77
CA PRO A 103 -1.99 10.48 -19.03
C PRO A 103 -2.22 10.35 -17.53
N ILE A 104 -1.27 10.87 -16.74
CA ILE A 104 -1.31 10.81 -15.28
C ILE A 104 -2.35 11.80 -14.76
N ASP A 105 -3.38 11.30 -14.10
CA ASP A 105 -4.29 12.11 -13.31
C ASP A 105 -3.62 12.49 -11.97
N GLU A 106 -3.65 13.78 -11.63
CA GLU A 106 -2.94 14.32 -10.46
C GLU A 106 -3.50 13.78 -9.15
N GLU A 107 -4.81 13.68 -9.03
CA GLU A 107 -5.49 13.19 -7.81
C GLU A 107 -5.26 11.70 -7.64
N GLU A 108 -5.41 10.92 -8.73
CA GLU A 108 -5.12 9.48 -8.70
C GLU A 108 -3.65 9.21 -8.32
N LEU A 109 -2.70 9.99 -8.84
CA LEU A 109 -1.29 9.85 -8.49
C LEU A 109 -1.07 10.03 -6.98
N LEU A 110 -1.59 11.10 -6.40
CA LEU A 110 -1.43 11.39 -4.97
C LEU A 110 -2.09 10.32 -4.09
N LEU A 111 -3.26 9.82 -4.48
CA LEU A 111 -3.94 8.72 -3.77
C LEU A 111 -3.11 7.42 -3.79
N ARG A 112 -2.53 7.06 -4.94
CA ARG A 112 -1.68 5.86 -5.08
C ARG A 112 -0.38 5.98 -4.29
N VAL A 113 0.30 7.12 -4.39
CA VAL A 113 1.53 7.43 -3.63
C VAL A 113 1.26 7.32 -2.13
N SER A 114 0.20 7.95 -1.64
CA SER A 114 -0.20 7.87 -0.23
C SER A 114 -0.47 6.42 0.21
N ALA A 115 -1.19 5.64 -0.60
CA ALA A 115 -1.50 4.26 -0.30
C ALA A 115 -0.25 3.37 -0.25
N LEU A 116 0.69 3.56 -1.18
CA LEU A 116 1.95 2.80 -1.24
C LEU A 116 2.84 3.12 -0.04
N LEU A 117 3.05 4.41 0.26
CA LEU A 117 3.86 4.84 1.41
C LEU A 117 3.29 4.36 2.74
N ARG A 118 1.96 4.41 2.90
CA ARG A 118 1.30 3.86 4.09
C ARG A 118 1.56 2.36 4.25
N ARG A 119 1.46 1.57 3.17
CA ARG A 119 1.74 0.13 3.21
C ARG A 119 3.21 -0.17 3.54
N ALA A 120 4.14 0.56 2.93
CA ALA A 120 5.56 0.41 3.21
C ALA A 120 5.89 0.75 4.67
N LYS A 121 5.34 1.85 5.20
CA LYS A 121 5.50 2.22 6.61
C LYS A 121 4.95 1.16 7.55
N ILE A 122 3.75 0.63 7.27
CA ILE A 122 3.13 -0.45 8.06
C ILE A 122 4.04 -1.70 8.04
N ALA A 123 4.57 -2.08 6.87
CA ALA A 123 5.44 -3.24 6.73
C ALA A 123 6.75 -3.07 7.52
N THR A 124 7.36 -1.87 7.49
CA THR A 124 8.63 -1.58 8.16
C THR A 124 8.47 -1.44 9.67
N GLU A 125 7.49 -0.65 10.11
CA GLU A 125 7.26 -0.39 11.54
C GLU A 125 6.43 -1.49 12.21
N ARG A 126 5.78 -2.35 11.43
CA ARG A 126 4.81 -3.36 11.89
C ARG A 126 3.76 -2.76 12.84
N ARG A 127 3.46 -1.49 12.62
CA ARG A 127 2.47 -0.70 13.34
C ARG A 127 1.50 -0.04 12.38
N LEU A 128 0.25 0.06 12.79
CA LEU A 128 -0.81 0.71 12.02
C LEU A 128 -1.61 1.60 12.96
N THR A 129 -1.64 2.91 12.66
CA THR A 129 -2.46 3.87 13.41
C THR A 129 -3.68 4.24 12.58
N VAL A 130 -4.87 4.14 13.19
CA VAL A 130 -6.17 4.49 12.63
C VAL A 130 -6.94 5.30 13.68
N GLY A 131 -7.08 6.60 13.45
CA GLY A 131 -7.66 7.50 14.43
C GLY A 131 -6.94 7.40 15.78
N GLN A 132 -7.68 7.07 16.84
CA GLN A 132 -7.16 6.90 18.20
C GLN A 132 -6.54 5.52 18.47
N TYR A 133 -6.58 4.59 17.51
CA TYR A 133 -6.12 3.22 17.68
C TYR A 133 -4.76 3.01 17.02
N THR A 134 -3.82 2.41 17.74
CA THR A 134 -2.53 1.95 17.22
C THR A 134 -2.44 0.43 17.39
N LEU A 135 -2.33 -0.27 16.27
CA LEU A 135 -2.14 -1.72 16.23
C LEU A 135 -0.63 -2.01 16.16
N ASN A 136 -0.14 -2.92 17.00
CA ASN A 136 1.24 -3.39 16.99
C ASN A 136 1.27 -4.86 16.57
N TYR A 137 1.84 -5.13 15.40
CA TYR A 137 1.85 -6.46 14.80
C TYR A 137 2.69 -7.47 15.60
N ASP A 138 3.81 -7.02 16.17
CA ASP A 138 4.72 -7.91 16.91
C ASP A 138 4.16 -8.31 18.27
N ALA A 139 3.44 -7.38 18.90
CA ALA A 139 2.78 -7.64 20.19
C ALA A 139 1.36 -8.22 20.04
N LEU A 140 0.81 -8.28 18.83
CA LEU A 140 -0.60 -8.62 18.54
C LEU A 140 -1.56 -7.78 19.38
N SER A 141 -1.23 -6.51 19.57
CA SER A 141 -1.93 -5.63 20.51
C SER A 141 -2.55 -4.42 19.82
N VAL A 142 -3.57 -3.87 20.45
CA VAL A 142 -4.23 -2.63 20.07
C VAL A 142 -4.19 -1.69 21.26
N THR A 143 -3.65 -0.50 21.05
CA THR A 143 -3.65 0.60 22.02
C THR A 143 -4.63 1.65 21.56
N ARG A 144 -5.51 2.13 22.44
CA ARG A 144 -6.36 3.29 22.20
C ARG A 144 -5.77 4.49 22.93
N GLU A 145 -5.74 5.66 22.29
CA GLU A 145 -5.28 6.88 22.93
C GLU A 145 -6.05 7.16 24.25
N GLY A 146 -5.34 7.35 25.35
CA GLY A 146 -5.92 7.52 26.68
C GLY A 146 -6.44 6.25 27.35
N ALA A 147 -6.27 5.08 26.74
CA ALA A 147 -6.59 3.78 27.33
C ALA A 147 -5.35 2.86 27.29
N GLY A 148 -5.42 1.74 27.98
CA GLY A 148 -4.33 0.77 28.01
C GLY A 148 -4.14 -0.01 26.70
N GLU A 149 -3.07 -0.80 26.65
CA GLU A 149 -2.81 -1.75 25.60
C GLU A 149 -3.63 -3.04 25.83
N GLU A 150 -4.27 -3.54 24.78
CA GLU A 150 -5.03 -4.77 24.78
C GLU A 150 -4.42 -5.77 23.80
N ILE A 151 -4.05 -6.96 24.27
CA ILE A 151 -3.57 -8.05 23.41
C ILE A 151 -4.77 -8.81 22.85
N LEU A 152 -4.86 -8.95 21.53
CA LEU A 152 -5.94 -9.67 20.87
C LEU A 152 -5.55 -11.13 20.58
N PRO A 153 -6.52 -12.05 20.51
CA PRO A 153 -6.29 -13.37 19.94
C PRO A 153 -5.70 -13.26 18.54
N GLN A 154 -4.68 -14.05 18.23
CA GLN A 154 -3.88 -13.90 17.01
C GLN A 154 -4.72 -13.75 15.73
N LYS A 155 -5.75 -14.60 15.54
CA LYS A 155 -6.58 -14.54 14.31
C LYS A 155 -7.46 -13.30 14.25
N GLU A 156 -7.94 -12.80 15.38
CA GLU A 156 -8.68 -11.54 15.47
C GLU A 156 -7.78 -10.36 15.16
N PHE A 157 -6.57 -10.33 15.74
CA PHE A 157 -5.59 -9.29 15.44
C PHE A 157 -5.21 -9.26 13.96
N LEU A 158 -4.80 -10.40 13.40
CA LEU A 158 -4.37 -10.49 12.00
C LEU A 158 -5.49 -10.09 11.04
N LEU A 159 -6.73 -10.47 11.32
CA LEU A 159 -7.90 -10.11 10.53
C LEU A 159 -8.16 -8.60 10.57
N LEU A 160 -8.14 -8.01 11.75
CA LEU A 160 -8.30 -6.56 11.94
C LEU A 160 -7.17 -5.79 11.24
N PHE A 161 -5.92 -6.19 11.49
CA PHE A 161 -4.73 -5.56 10.89
C PHE A 161 -4.80 -5.62 9.36
N LYS A 162 -5.17 -6.79 8.80
CA LYS A 162 -5.34 -6.96 7.35
C LYS A 162 -6.38 -6.03 6.76
N LEU A 163 -7.57 -5.98 7.35
CA LEU A 163 -8.66 -5.14 6.85
C LEU A 163 -8.31 -3.66 6.92
N LEU A 164 -7.72 -3.21 8.03
CA LEU A 164 -7.34 -1.80 8.24
C LEU A 164 -6.09 -1.38 7.44
N SER A 165 -5.20 -2.30 7.08
CA SER A 165 -4.07 -2.02 6.18
C SER A 165 -4.51 -1.70 4.75
N TYR A 166 -5.74 -2.09 4.37
CA TYR A 166 -6.30 -1.87 3.04
C TYR A 166 -7.73 -1.31 3.11
N PRO A 167 -7.92 -0.09 3.63
CA PRO A 167 -9.25 0.49 3.77
C PRO A 167 -9.95 0.59 2.41
N GLY A 168 -11.27 0.37 2.39
CA GLY A 168 -12.08 0.37 1.18
C GLY A 168 -11.96 -0.88 0.31
N LYS A 169 -10.92 -1.70 0.46
CA LYS A 169 -10.75 -2.93 -0.31
C LYS A 169 -11.66 -4.04 0.21
N ILE A 170 -12.35 -4.71 -0.71
CA ILE A 170 -13.16 -5.89 -0.39
C ILE A 170 -12.27 -7.13 -0.42
N PHE A 171 -12.30 -7.90 0.66
CA PHE A 171 -11.69 -9.22 0.75
C PHE A 171 -12.79 -10.28 0.81
N THR A 172 -12.69 -11.31 -0.04
CA THR A 172 -13.62 -12.44 0.04
C THR A 172 -13.31 -13.29 1.28
N ARG A 173 -14.31 -14.06 1.75
CA ARG A 173 -14.10 -15.01 2.86
C ARG A 173 -12.97 -15.97 2.55
N ARG A 174 -12.94 -16.49 1.33
CA ARG A 174 -11.90 -17.39 0.85
C ARG A 174 -10.52 -16.77 0.92
N GLN A 175 -10.35 -15.53 0.42
CA GLN A 175 -9.07 -14.81 0.49
C GLN A 175 -8.59 -14.63 1.93
N LEU A 176 -9.50 -14.23 2.85
CA LEU A 176 -9.16 -14.08 4.26
C LEU A 176 -8.82 -15.42 4.90
N MET A 177 -9.54 -16.48 4.54
CA MET A 177 -9.27 -17.83 5.04
C MET A 177 -7.92 -18.33 4.59
N ASP A 178 -7.64 -18.31 3.29
CA ASP A 178 -6.40 -18.82 2.69
C ASP A 178 -5.18 -18.05 3.25
N GLU A 179 -5.30 -16.73 3.42
CA GLU A 179 -4.20 -15.89 3.88
C GLU A 179 -3.92 -16.02 5.38
N LEU A 180 -4.96 -16.12 6.21
CA LEU A 180 -4.81 -16.08 7.67
C LEU A 180 -4.79 -17.47 8.32
N TRP A 181 -5.38 -18.47 7.70
CA TRP A 181 -5.41 -19.87 8.21
C TRP A 181 -4.58 -20.84 7.38
N GLY A 182 -4.17 -20.44 6.16
CA GLY A 182 -3.43 -21.26 5.22
C GLY A 182 -4.32 -22.00 4.24
N MET A 183 -3.81 -22.26 3.03
CA MET A 183 -4.57 -22.90 1.91
C MET A 183 -4.94 -24.36 2.19
N GLU A 184 -4.26 -25.05 3.10
CA GLU A 184 -4.50 -26.44 3.49
C GLU A 184 -5.39 -26.58 4.73
N SER A 185 -6.00 -25.49 5.19
CA SER A 185 -6.87 -25.52 6.37
C SER A 185 -8.21 -26.18 6.04
N ASP A 186 -8.58 -27.26 6.75
CA ASP A 186 -9.90 -27.89 6.70
C ASP A 186 -11.02 -27.05 7.37
N THR A 187 -10.68 -25.85 7.80
CA THR A 187 -11.60 -24.96 8.53
C THR A 187 -12.56 -24.27 7.55
N ASP A 188 -13.85 -24.28 7.86
CA ASP A 188 -14.90 -23.63 7.04
C ASP A 188 -14.69 -22.10 6.97
N GLU A 189 -14.91 -21.53 5.81
CA GLU A 189 -14.87 -20.06 5.56
C GLU A 189 -15.77 -19.26 6.53
N ARG A 190 -16.82 -19.89 7.08
CA ARG A 190 -17.68 -19.30 8.14
C ARG A 190 -16.93 -18.97 9.42
N THR A 191 -15.75 -19.54 9.64
CA THR A 191 -14.89 -19.19 10.75
C THR A 191 -14.49 -17.72 10.72
N VAL A 192 -14.29 -17.15 9.51
CA VAL A 192 -14.05 -15.72 9.33
C VAL A 192 -15.21 -14.91 9.90
N ASP A 193 -16.47 -15.32 9.66
CA ASP A 193 -17.67 -14.61 10.14
C ASP A 193 -17.71 -14.54 11.68
N VAL A 194 -17.26 -15.61 12.35
CA VAL A 194 -17.19 -15.65 13.83
C VAL A 194 -16.17 -14.63 14.35
N HIS A 195 -14.99 -14.54 13.73
CA HIS A 195 -13.96 -13.59 14.14
C HIS A 195 -14.36 -12.15 13.81
N ILE A 196 -15.02 -11.89 12.68
CA ILE A 196 -15.59 -10.57 12.36
C ILE A 196 -16.62 -10.15 13.42
N LYS A 197 -17.51 -11.07 13.84
CA LYS A 197 -18.47 -10.78 14.90
C LYS A 197 -17.76 -10.39 16.19
N ARG A 198 -16.78 -11.17 16.63
CA ARG A 198 -15.99 -10.88 17.85
C ARG A 198 -15.29 -9.52 17.77
N LEU A 199 -14.70 -9.18 16.62
CA LEU A 199 -14.09 -7.87 16.41
C LEU A 199 -15.12 -6.74 16.53
N ARG A 200 -16.31 -6.88 15.94
CA ARG A 200 -17.38 -5.89 16.10
C ARG A 200 -17.86 -5.75 17.55
N ASP A 201 -17.99 -6.87 18.26
CA ASP A 201 -18.38 -6.88 19.66
C ASP A 201 -17.30 -6.24 20.57
N ARG A 202 -16.02 -6.29 20.15
CA ARG A 202 -14.88 -5.67 20.85
C ARG A 202 -14.76 -4.17 20.62
N PHE A 203 -15.16 -3.69 19.46
CA PHE A 203 -15.09 -2.28 19.07
C PHE A 203 -16.48 -1.67 18.75
N PRO A 204 -17.47 -1.78 19.69
CA PRO A 204 -18.87 -1.44 19.38
C PRO A 204 -19.09 0.03 19.08
N ASP A 205 -18.33 0.92 19.73
CA ASP A 205 -18.46 2.38 19.61
C ASP A 205 -17.28 3.02 18.89
N CYS A 206 -16.60 2.24 18.03
CA CYS A 206 -15.45 2.77 17.29
C CYS A 206 -15.91 3.78 16.24
N ARG A 207 -15.42 5.02 16.37
CA ARG A 207 -15.72 6.11 15.44
C ARG A 207 -14.67 6.26 14.33
N ASP A 208 -13.53 5.58 14.46
CA ASP A 208 -12.39 5.75 13.57
C ASP A 208 -12.42 4.77 12.39
N PHE A 209 -13.04 3.61 12.59
CA PHE A 209 -13.24 2.62 11.54
C PHE A 209 -14.51 1.78 11.71
N GLU A 210 -14.95 1.16 10.63
CA GLU A 210 -16.07 0.23 10.60
C GLU A 210 -15.73 -0.99 9.74
N ILE A 211 -16.07 -2.19 10.21
CA ILE A 211 -15.97 -3.42 9.41
C ILE A 211 -17.33 -3.68 8.76
N VAL A 212 -17.41 -3.51 7.44
CA VAL A 212 -18.64 -3.65 6.66
C VAL A 212 -18.73 -5.01 6.01
N THR A 213 -19.92 -5.64 6.05
CA THR A 213 -20.21 -6.86 5.30
C THR A 213 -20.68 -6.51 3.89
N ILE A 214 -19.99 -7.05 2.89
CA ILE A 214 -20.42 -6.98 1.49
C ILE A 214 -21.14 -8.29 1.16
N ARG A 215 -22.47 -8.22 1.04
CA ARG A 215 -23.34 -9.39 0.84
C ARG A 215 -22.88 -10.23 -0.36
N GLY A 216 -22.78 -11.55 -0.17
CA GLY A 216 -22.35 -12.49 -1.21
C GLY A 216 -20.85 -12.47 -1.52
N LEU A 217 -20.04 -11.56 -0.95
CA LEU A 217 -18.60 -11.45 -1.20
C LEU A 217 -17.77 -11.67 0.05
N GLY A 218 -17.84 -10.79 1.03
CA GLY A 218 -16.95 -10.85 2.18
C GLY A 218 -16.98 -9.58 3.01
N TYR A 219 -15.81 -9.02 3.31
CA TYR A 219 -15.65 -7.93 4.27
C TYR A 219 -14.73 -6.83 3.74
N ARG A 220 -14.96 -5.63 4.26
CA ARG A 220 -14.19 -4.43 4.00
C ARG A 220 -14.11 -3.59 5.27
N ALA A 221 -12.98 -2.93 5.52
CA ALA A 221 -12.92 -1.86 6.52
C ALA A 221 -13.05 -0.50 5.83
N ASN A 222 -13.85 0.39 6.42
CA ASN A 222 -13.91 1.81 6.08
C ASN A 222 -13.26 2.60 7.21
N LEU A 223 -12.53 3.66 6.89
CA LEU A 223 -12.03 4.63 7.86
C LEU A 223 -13.00 5.81 7.92
N ASN A 224 -13.39 6.21 9.12
CA ASN A 224 -14.44 7.23 9.34
C ASN A 224 -13.87 8.65 9.53
N GLY A 225 -12.63 8.92 9.13
CA GLY A 225 -11.95 10.21 9.30
C GLY A 225 -11.53 10.94 8.03
N GLU A 226 -11.58 10.29 6.86
CA GLU A 226 -11.05 10.85 5.60
C GLU A 226 -12.13 11.42 4.63
N ASP A 227 -13.43 11.24 4.90
CA ASP A 227 -14.52 11.70 4.01
C ASP A 227 -15.24 12.97 4.51
N LYS A 228 -14.52 13.93 5.12
CA LYS A 228 -15.05 15.27 5.36
C LYS A 228 -14.00 16.35 5.05
N LYS A 229 -13.68 16.49 3.76
CA LYS A 229 -13.33 17.80 3.17
C LYS A 229 -13.56 17.78 1.67
#